data_1de1ffd32bb102b7f5553698df7f2940
#
_entry.id   1de1ffd32bb102b7f5553698df7f2940
#
_cell.length_a   1.000
_cell.length_b   1.000
_cell.length_c   1.000
_cell.angle_alpha   90.00
_cell.angle_beta   90.00
_cell.angle_gamma   90.00
#
_symmetry.space_group_name_H-M   'P 1'
#
loop_
_entity.id
_entity.type
_entity.pdbx_description
1 polymer ?
#
loop_
_entity_poly.entity_id
_entity_poly.type
_entity_poly.pdbx_seq_one_letter_code
_entity_poly.pdbx_strand_id
1 'polypeptide(L)'
;MHVMIAWGKLRLGAWDQYEHFYKERVAVTTKGIKGLRERQLLRSTEDPDEGITVSMWNSLEDLLNYERSELRQTLAKEAEHLYRGEFWVKHFEVRDHGR
;
A
#
# COMPACT_ATOMS: atom_id res chain seq x y z
N MET A 1 -0.11 -16.69 5.91
CA MET A 1 -0.22 -15.45 5.12
C MET A 1 -0.07 -14.23 6.01
N HIS A 2 0.52 -13.20 5.47
CA HIS A 2 0.75 -11.94 6.16
C HIS A 2 0.24 -10.78 5.32
N VAL A 3 -0.19 -9.72 6.00
CA VAL A 3 -0.77 -8.55 5.35
C VAL A 3 -0.02 -7.31 5.80
N MET A 4 0.31 -6.46 4.84
CA MET A 4 0.84 -5.12 5.13
C MET A 4 -0.25 -4.11 4.84
N ILE A 5 -0.51 -3.26 5.81
CA ILE A 5 -1.47 -2.17 5.66
C ILE A 5 -0.73 -0.85 5.79
N ALA A 6 -0.86 -0.01 4.78
CA ALA A 6 -0.32 1.35 4.80
C ALA A 6 -1.49 2.31 4.77
N TRP A 7 -1.60 3.13 5.82
CA TRP A 7 -2.66 4.11 5.97
C TRP A 7 -2.09 5.52 5.86
N GLY A 8 -2.82 6.41 5.21
CA GLY A 8 -2.39 7.78 5.14
C GLY A 8 -3.52 8.76 4.87
N LYS A 9 -3.30 10.00 5.31
CA LYS A 9 -4.12 11.14 4.94
C LYS A 9 -3.41 11.88 3.81
N LEU A 10 -4.14 12.12 2.74
CA LEU A 10 -3.63 12.86 1.58
C LEU A 10 -3.90 14.35 1.75
N ARG A 11 -3.19 15.15 0.97
CA ARG A 11 -3.50 16.57 0.86
C ARG A 11 -4.90 16.72 0.29
N LEU A 12 -5.56 17.80 0.63
CA LEU A 12 -6.92 18.08 0.18
C LEU A 12 -7.01 17.97 -1.35
N GLY A 13 -7.91 17.12 -1.83
CA GLY A 13 -8.14 16.95 -3.25
C GLY A 13 -7.08 16.14 -4.02
N ALA A 14 -6.15 15.49 -3.33
CA ALA A 14 -5.07 14.74 -3.99
C ALA A 14 -5.44 13.31 -4.34
N TRP A 15 -6.66 12.86 -4.04
CA TRP A 15 -7.01 11.46 -4.25
C TRP A 15 -6.84 10.99 -5.70
N ASP A 16 -7.35 11.75 -6.66
CA ASP A 16 -7.28 11.33 -8.06
C ASP A 16 -5.84 11.17 -8.53
N GLN A 17 -4.97 12.07 -8.10
CA GLN A 17 -3.54 12.00 -8.41
C GLN A 17 -2.91 10.78 -7.74
N TYR A 18 -3.28 10.49 -6.51
CA TYR A 18 -2.78 9.34 -5.77
C TYR A 18 -3.23 8.02 -6.41
N GLU A 19 -4.50 7.92 -6.78
CA GLU A 19 -5.02 6.72 -7.43
C GLU A 19 -4.33 6.49 -8.77
N HIS A 20 -4.10 7.55 -9.54
CA HIS A 20 -3.37 7.47 -10.80
C HIS A 20 -1.95 6.95 -10.56
N PHE A 21 -1.25 7.51 -9.57
CA PHE A 21 0.08 7.05 -9.17
C PHE A 21 0.06 5.56 -8.80
N TYR A 22 -0.90 5.15 -7.99
CA TYR A 22 -1.01 3.76 -7.56
C TYR A 22 -1.16 2.82 -8.76
N LYS A 23 -2.06 3.14 -9.68
CA LYS A 23 -2.33 2.30 -10.85
C LYS A 23 -1.18 2.28 -11.85
N GLU A 24 -0.51 3.41 -12.06
CA GLU A 24 0.55 3.53 -13.06
C GLU A 24 1.91 3.10 -12.54
N ARG A 25 2.17 3.27 -11.26
CA ARG A 25 3.48 2.97 -10.66
C ARG A 25 3.45 1.74 -9.77
N VAL A 26 2.62 1.76 -8.73
CA VAL A 26 2.62 0.69 -7.74
C VAL A 26 2.14 -0.62 -8.36
N ALA A 27 0.99 -0.61 -9.01
CA ALA A 27 0.42 -1.82 -9.60
C ALA A 27 1.31 -2.43 -10.67
N VAL A 28 1.95 -1.59 -11.48
CA VAL A 28 2.80 -2.04 -12.58
C VAL A 28 4.13 -2.58 -12.08
N THR A 29 4.81 -1.85 -11.19
CA THR A 29 6.15 -2.21 -10.74
C THR A 29 6.16 -3.36 -9.75
N THR A 30 5.05 -3.62 -9.06
CA THR A 30 4.97 -4.73 -8.10
C THR A 30 4.43 -6.01 -8.72
N LYS A 31 4.04 -5.98 -9.99
CA LYS A 31 3.53 -7.15 -10.67
C LYS A 31 4.59 -8.24 -10.74
N GLY A 32 4.26 -9.44 -10.24
CA GLY A 32 5.17 -10.57 -10.27
C GLY A 32 6.21 -10.61 -9.14
N ILE A 33 6.13 -9.72 -8.17
CA ILE A 33 7.03 -9.78 -7.01
C ILE A 33 6.76 -11.06 -6.23
N LYS A 34 7.85 -11.74 -5.85
CA LYS A 34 7.77 -12.99 -5.11
C LYS A 34 6.91 -12.86 -3.86
N GLY A 35 5.93 -13.73 -3.74
CA GLY A 35 5.10 -13.83 -2.56
C GLY A 35 3.90 -12.90 -2.51
N LEU A 36 3.82 -11.93 -3.41
CA LEU A 36 2.66 -11.04 -3.46
C LEU A 36 1.47 -11.80 -4.04
N ARG A 37 0.40 -11.94 -3.25
CA ARG A 37 -0.80 -12.66 -3.66
C ARG A 37 -1.90 -11.74 -4.12
N GLU A 38 -2.07 -10.63 -3.43
CA GLU A 38 -3.20 -9.75 -3.63
C GLU A 38 -2.85 -8.34 -3.15
N ARG A 39 -3.42 -7.35 -3.78
CA ARG A 39 -3.28 -5.95 -3.36
C ARG A 39 -4.59 -5.22 -3.56
N GLN A 40 -4.83 -4.22 -2.73
CA GLN A 40 -6.01 -3.38 -2.83
C GLN A 40 -5.65 -1.95 -2.49
N LEU A 41 -6.30 -1.03 -3.18
CA LEU A 41 -6.31 0.39 -2.83
C LEU A 41 -7.71 0.72 -2.34
N LEU A 42 -7.82 1.22 -1.12
CA LEU A 42 -9.09 1.52 -0.48
C LEU A 42 -9.19 3.01 -0.18
N ARG A 43 -10.33 3.58 -0.50
CA ARG A 43 -10.64 4.97 -0.16
C ARG A 43 -11.70 4.99 0.93
N SER A 44 -11.53 5.83 1.93
CA SER A 44 -12.54 6.00 2.97
C SER A 44 -13.85 6.49 2.34
N THR A 45 -14.97 5.93 2.78
CA THR A 45 -16.28 6.40 2.36
C THR A 45 -16.74 7.62 3.15
N GLU A 46 -16.00 7.99 4.19
CA GLU A 46 -16.32 9.08 5.09
C GLU A 46 -15.41 10.30 4.90
N ASP A 47 -14.15 10.04 4.50
CA ASP A 47 -13.16 11.09 4.29
C ASP A 47 -12.53 10.89 2.90
N PRO A 48 -12.80 11.78 1.94
CA PRO A 48 -12.32 11.62 0.56
C PRO A 48 -10.79 11.68 0.42
N ASP A 49 -10.09 12.15 1.45
CA ASP A 49 -8.63 12.26 1.43
C ASP A 49 -7.93 11.19 2.26
N GLU A 50 -8.66 10.20 2.74
CA GLU A 50 -8.09 9.10 3.53
C GLU A 50 -8.05 7.83 2.72
N GLY A 51 -6.89 7.16 2.71
CA GLY A 51 -6.73 5.94 1.96
C GLY A 51 -5.89 4.89 2.68
N ILE A 52 -6.10 3.65 2.25
CA ILE A 52 -5.35 2.48 2.74
C ILE A 52 -4.92 1.67 1.54
N THR A 53 -3.65 1.23 1.54
CA THR A 53 -3.22 0.17 0.65
C THR A 53 -3.06 -1.10 1.46
N VAL A 54 -3.58 -2.20 0.93
CA VAL A 54 -3.48 -3.51 1.55
C VAL A 54 -2.76 -4.42 0.59
N SER A 55 -1.76 -5.15 1.08
CA SER A 55 -1.08 -6.17 0.29
C SER A 55 -0.99 -7.45 1.11
N MET A 56 -1.27 -8.58 0.46
CA MET A 56 -1.28 -9.91 1.07
C MET A 56 -0.14 -10.74 0.52
N TRP A 57 0.63 -11.38 1.40
CA TRP A 57 1.88 -12.07 1.08
C TRP A 57 1.88 -13.51 1.56
N ASN A 58 2.57 -14.37 0.83
CA ASN A 58 2.70 -15.79 1.20
C ASN A 58 3.35 -15.97 2.56
N SER A 59 4.32 -15.11 2.90
CA SER A 59 5.07 -15.20 4.14
C SER A 59 5.48 -13.83 4.64
N LEU A 60 5.85 -13.77 5.93
CA LEU A 60 6.40 -12.55 6.51
C LEU A 60 7.74 -12.18 5.84
N GLU A 61 8.54 -13.20 5.50
CA GLU A 61 9.83 -12.95 4.83
C GLU A 61 9.63 -12.23 3.50
N ASP A 62 8.69 -12.69 2.68
CA ASP A 62 8.41 -12.04 1.39
C ASP A 62 7.93 -10.60 1.58
N LEU A 63 7.03 -10.39 2.57
CA LEU A 63 6.55 -9.05 2.90
C LEU A 63 7.69 -8.13 3.30
N LEU A 64 8.56 -8.58 4.21
CA LEU A 64 9.68 -7.78 4.70
C LEU A 64 10.70 -7.50 3.61
N ASN A 65 10.95 -8.48 2.73
CA ASN A 65 11.85 -8.29 1.60
C ASN A 65 11.35 -7.17 0.69
N TYR A 66 10.05 -7.15 0.42
CA TYR A 66 9.48 -6.06 -0.37
C TYR A 66 9.57 -4.72 0.37
N GLU A 67 9.14 -4.68 1.63
CA GLU A 67 9.12 -3.44 2.41
C GLU A 67 10.51 -2.78 2.49
N ARG A 68 11.55 -3.60 2.61
CA ARG A 68 12.93 -3.13 2.71
C ARG A 68 13.57 -2.89 1.36
N SER A 69 12.88 -3.23 0.27
CA SER A 69 13.47 -3.14 -1.07
C SER A 69 13.66 -1.69 -1.51
N GLU A 70 14.61 -1.51 -2.41
CA GLU A 70 14.84 -0.21 -3.06
C GLU A 70 13.61 0.25 -3.81
N LEU A 71 12.91 -0.68 -4.47
CA LEU A 71 11.67 -0.36 -5.18
C LEU A 71 10.64 0.28 -4.24
N ARG A 72 10.39 -0.34 -3.06
CA ARG A 72 9.42 0.19 -2.11
C ARG A 72 9.80 1.58 -1.61
N GLN A 73 11.09 1.79 -1.35
CA GLN A 73 11.59 3.09 -0.91
C GLN A 73 11.40 4.15 -2.00
N THR A 74 11.68 3.80 -3.24
CA THR A 74 11.48 4.69 -4.38
C THR A 74 10.00 5.07 -4.53
N LEU A 75 9.10 4.09 -4.46
CA LEU A 75 7.67 4.34 -4.54
C LEU A 75 7.17 5.25 -3.41
N ALA A 76 7.67 5.02 -2.19
CA ALA A 76 7.31 5.86 -1.05
C ALA A 76 7.75 7.31 -1.24
N LYS A 77 8.94 7.52 -1.78
CA LYS A 77 9.45 8.86 -2.08
C LYS A 77 8.62 9.55 -3.16
N GLU A 78 8.26 8.84 -4.21
CA GLU A 78 7.46 9.40 -5.30
C GLU A 78 6.08 9.85 -4.79
N ALA A 79 5.51 9.17 -3.80
CA ALA A 79 4.19 9.49 -3.27
C ALA A 79 4.22 10.52 -2.12
N GLU A 80 5.38 10.79 -1.56
CA GLU A 80 5.53 11.59 -0.35
C GLU A 80 4.82 12.95 -0.42
N HIS A 81 4.94 13.63 -1.54
CA HIS A 81 4.35 14.96 -1.72
C HIS A 81 2.81 14.96 -1.73
N LEU A 82 2.18 13.80 -1.88
CA LEU A 82 0.73 13.68 -1.90
C LEU A 82 0.14 13.56 -0.50
N TYR A 83 0.95 13.22 0.51
CA TYR A 83 0.51 13.08 1.89
C TYR A 83 0.60 14.41 2.63
N ARG A 84 -0.25 14.56 3.66
CA ARG A 84 -0.22 15.75 4.50
C ARG A 84 0.38 15.49 5.88
N GLY A 85 1.20 14.43 5.99
CA GLY A 85 2.00 14.16 7.18
C GLY A 85 1.54 13.00 8.05
N GLU A 86 0.27 12.61 8.00
CA GLU A 86 -0.23 11.47 8.76
C GLU A 86 -0.08 10.20 7.94
N PHE A 87 0.70 9.26 8.45
CA PHE A 87 1.01 8.03 7.73
C PHE A 87 1.49 6.96 8.69
N TRP A 88 1.04 5.71 8.52
CA TRP A 88 1.61 4.57 9.24
C TRP A 88 1.54 3.31 8.41
N VAL A 89 2.42 2.36 8.74
CA VAL A 89 2.45 1.04 8.13
C VAL A 89 2.45 0.01 9.26
N LYS A 90 1.60 -1.01 9.13
CA LYS A 90 1.53 -2.11 10.10
C LYS A 90 1.46 -3.44 9.38
N HIS A 91 1.95 -4.47 10.06
CA HIS A 91 1.93 -5.84 9.57
C HIS A 91 1.00 -6.68 10.43
N PHE A 92 0.29 -7.60 9.77
CA PHE A 92 -0.65 -8.49 10.45
C PHE A 92 -0.49 -9.90 9.93
N GLU A 93 -0.64 -10.88 10.81
CA GLU A 93 -0.72 -12.29 10.43
C GLU A 93 -2.17 -12.65 10.23
N VAL A 94 -2.47 -13.34 9.13
CA VAL A 94 -3.85 -13.81 8.87
C VAL A 94 -4.12 -14.99 9.81
N ARG A 95 -5.11 -14.84 10.70
CA ARG A 95 -5.47 -15.87 11.68
C ARG A 95 -6.69 -16.66 11.27
N ASP A 96 -7.51 -16.09 10.40
CA ASP A 96 -8.68 -16.74 9.84
C ASP A 96 -8.99 -16.09 8.50
N HIS A 97 -9.35 -16.90 7.52
CA HIS A 97 -9.67 -16.42 6.18
C HIS A 97 -10.87 -17.17 5.65
N GLY A 98 -12.01 -16.55 5.67
CA GLY A 98 -13.25 -17.12 5.20
C GLY A 98 -13.86 -16.30 4.06
N ARG A 99 -15.05 -16.70 3.70
CA ARG A 99 -15.88 -16.01 2.71
C ARG A 99 -17.24 -15.72 3.28
#